data_e09265567de1cf01ad4d6fa9fb3f44c1
#
_entry.id   e09265567de1cf01ad4d6fa9fb3f44c1
#
_cell.length_a   1.000
_cell.length_b   1.000
_cell.length_c   1.000
_cell.angle_alpha   90.00
_cell.angle_beta   90.00
_cell.angle_gamma   90.00
#
_symmetry.space_group_name_H-M   'P 1'
#
loop_
_entity.id
_entity.type
_entity.pdbx_description
1 polymer ?
#
loop_
_entity_poly.entity_id
_entity_poly.type
_entity_poly.pdbx_seq_one_letter_code
_entity_poly.pdbx_strand_id
1 'polypeptide(L)'
;FHIEIDQNYFKSSNEIYDVKKIKEFDLFLSYICEMTKNLDKEGLKSVADYYDLFFIDLWGVIHNGIEIYKSSIEVLNEITKLNKEYILLTNAPRPNVNVRSFIEKMGMDKEVSSKVYTSGEAALDYLITNFKEKKFFHIGPPRDFGLFKTFEDNKIKDINEAEYLLCTGLFDNQNKELSFYNKLLVAHIKKIMVCTNPDLIVDRGKIREYCAGSVAKVFEELGGKVEYFGKPYPKVYNQATKINNRKVLCIGDNLNTDIRGANFQNYNSLLISNGIHREEIKQNNITNLFDRYDVKVNFLQSQLKW
;
A
#
# COMPACT_ATOMS: atom_id res chain seq x y z
N PHE A 1 -28.55 -19.94 2.88
CA PHE A 1 -29.43 -20.20 1.72
C PHE A 1 -28.63 -21.03 0.74
N HIS A 2 -28.99 -22.33 0.57
CA HIS A 2 -28.50 -23.15 -0.53
C HIS A 2 -29.39 -22.81 -1.74
N ILE A 3 -28.81 -22.25 -2.79
CA ILE A 3 -29.47 -22.13 -4.09
C ILE A 3 -28.97 -23.31 -4.91
N GLU A 4 -29.82 -24.33 -5.09
CA GLU A 4 -29.62 -25.35 -6.13
C GLU A 4 -29.92 -24.69 -7.46
N ILE A 5 -28.89 -24.53 -8.31
CA ILE A 5 -29.06 -24.09 -9.68
C ILE A 5 -29.49 -25.34 -10.48
N ASP A 6 -30.78 -25.44 -10.84
CA ASP A 6 -31.27 -26.49 -11.69
C ASP A 6 -30.68 -26.33 -13.10
N GLN A 7 -29.83 -27.31 -13.50
CA GLN A 7 -29.18 -27.36 -14.81
C GLN A 7 -30.16 -27.54 -16.01
N ASN A 8 -31.45 -27.68 -15.75
CA ASN A 8 -32.46 -27.85 -16.80
C ASN A 8 -32.96 -26.52 -17.41
N TYR A 9 -32.49 -25.37 -16.91
CA TYR A 9 -32.89 -24.03 -17.41
C TYR A 9 -32.34 -23.66 -18.80
N PHE A 10 -31.41 -24.43 -19.35
CA PHE A 10 -30.72 -24.10 -20.62
C PHE A 10 -31.22 -24.93 -21.84
N LYS A 11 -32.36 -25.58 -21.76
CA LYS A 11 -32.89 -26.35 -22.89
C LYS A 11 -34.29 -25.88 -23.31
N SER A 12 -34.38 -24.77 -24.05
CA SER A 12 -35.37 -24.62 -25.15
C SER A 12 -35.10 -23.32 -25.93
N SER A 13 -34.99 -23.44 -27.21
CA SER A 13 -34.58 -22.42 -28.18
C SER A 13 -35.74 -21.51 -28.63
N ASN A 14 -36.77 -21.25 -27.84
CA ASN A 14 -37.90 -20.39 -28.25
C ASN A 14 -38.59 -19.63 -27.09
N GLU A 15 -37.92 -19.35 -26.01
CA GLU A 15 -38.51 -18.49 -24.97
C GLU A 15 -38.03 -17.05 -25.12
N ILE A 16 -39.02 -16.15 -25.25
CA ILE A 16 -38.80 -14.69 -25.10
C ILE A 16 -38.32 -14.47 -23.69
N TYR A 17 -37.02 -14.24 -23.52
CA TYR A 17 -36.42 -13.92 -22.22
C TYR A 17 -37.08 -12.67 -21.66
N ASP A 18 -37.69 -12.77 -20.48
CA ASP A 18 -38.20 -11.63 -19.75
C ASP A 18 -37.05 -10.70 -19.40
N VAL A 19 -36.92 -9.59 -20.13
CA VAL A 19 -35.86 -8.58 -19.98
C VAL A 19 -35.78 -8.06 -18.55
N LYS A 20 -36.87 -8.11 -17.79
CA LYS A 20 -36.92 -7.72 -16.39
C LYS A 20 -36.19 -8.75 -15.51
N LYS A 21 -36.40 -10.06 -15.76
CA LYS A 21 -35.69 -11.13 -15.04
C LYS A 21 -34.20 -11.16 -15.37
N ILE A 22 -33.81 -10.86 -16.62
CA ILE A 22 -32.39 -10.72 -17.00
C ILE A 22 -31.76 -9.54 -16.26
N LYS A 23 -32.42 -8.39 -16.19
CA LYS A 23 -31.90 -7.23 -15.43
C LYS A 23 -31.85 -7.50 -13.94
N GLU A 24 -32.79 -8.20 -13.35
CA GLU A 24 -32.76 -8.60 -11.94
C GLU A 24 -31.65 -9.61 -11.66
N PHE A 25 -31.39 -10.55 -12.59
CA PHE A 25 -30.29 -11.51 -12.49
C PHE A 25 -28.92 -10.85 -12.67
N ASP A 26 -28.80 -9.93 -13.63
CA ASP A 26 -27.58 -9.14 -13.82
C ASP A 26 -27.30 -8.23 -12.60
N LEU A 27 -28.35 -7.63 -12.02
CA LEU A 27 -28.24 -6.84 -10.79
C LEU A 27 -27.83 -7.73 -9.60
N PHE A 28 -28.38 -8.94 -9.50
CA PHE A 28 -28.02 -9.91 -8.47
C PHE A 28 -26.60 -10.46 -8.66
N LEU A 29 -26.17 -10.75 -9.89
CA LEU A 29 -24.79 -11.13 -10.20
C LEU A 29 -23.82 -9.98 -9.90
N SER A 30 -24.18 -8.74 -10.24
CA SER A 30 -23.37 -7.57 -9.90
C SER A 30 -23.25 -7.40 -8.39
N TYR A 31 -24.35 -7.57 -7.65
CA TYR A 31 -24.37 -7.51 -6.19
C TYR A 31 -23.52 -8.62 -5.55
N ILE A 32 -23.57 -9.87 -6.05
CA ILE A 32 -22.70 -10.97 -5.59
C ILE A 32 -21.23 -10.70 -5.93
N CYS A 33 -20.95 -10.15 -7.12
CA CYS A 33 -19.60 -9.74 -7.52
C CYS A 33 -19.06 -8.54 -6.72
N GLU A 34 -19.94 -7.76 -6.07
CA GLU A 34 -19.56 -6.62 -5.24
C GLU A 34 -19.34 -6.98 -3.77
N MET A 35 -19.76 -8.17 -3.33
CA MET A 35 -19.55 -8.58 -1.93
C MET A 35 -18.11 -9.00 -1.67
N THR A 36 -17.53 -8.42 -0.62
CA THR A 36 -16.21 -8.83 -0.12
C THR A 36 -16.22 -10.31 0.33
N LYS A 37 -15.41 -11.16 -0.32
CA LYS A 37 -15.29 -12.58 0.04
C LYS A 37 -14.28 -12.76 1.18
N ASN A 38 -14.69 -13.40 2.28
CA ASN A 38 -13.79 -13.76 3.37
C ASN A 38 -13.03 -15.06 3.04
N LEU A 39 -11.70 -15.00 3.06
CA LEU A 39 -10.80 -16.12 2.75
C LEU A 39 -10.20 -16.79 4.00
N ASP A 40 -10.68 -16.49 5.21
CA ASP A 40 -10.10 -17.05 6.44
C ASP A 40 -10.16 -18.59 6.51
N LYS A 41 -11.18 -19.19 5.91
CA LYS A 41 -11.33 -20.65 5.89
C LYS A 41 -10.57 -21.31 4.75
N GLU A 42 -10.68 -20.72 3.56
CA GLU A 42 -10.19 -21.34 2.31
C GLU A 42 -8.75 -20.99 1.98
N GLY A 43 -8.21 -19.92 2.58
CA GLY A 43 -6.88 -19.40 2.30
C GLY A 43 -6.78 -18.67 0.94
N LEU A 44 -5.63 -18.03 0.70
CA LEU A 44 -5.33 -17.37 -0.57
C LEU A 44 -5.36 -18.36 -1.74
N LYS A 45 -5.04 -19.64 -1.51
CA LYS A 45 -5.06 -20.69 -2.52
C LYS A 45 -6.38 -20.78 -3.29
N SER A 46 -7.50 -20.43 -2.67
CA SER A 46 -8.83 -20.51 -3.30
C SER A 46 -9.02 -19.53 -4.46
N VAL A 47 -8.16 -18.51 -4.56
CA VAL A 47 -8.24 -17.47 -5.60
C VAL A 47 -6.92 -17.25 -6.33
N ALA A 48 -5.81 -17.81 -5.85
CA ALA A 48 -4.47 -17.53 -6.37
C ALA A 48 -4.31 -17.84 -7.87
N ASP A 49 -4.99 -18.85 -8.38
CA ASP A 49 -4.91 -19.26 -9.79
C ASP A 49 -5.43 -18.19 -10.77
N TYR A 50 -6.32 -17.31 -10.32
CA TYR A 50 -6.88 -16.23 -11.14
C TYR A 50 -5.89 -15.08 -11.41
N TYR A 51 -4.76 -15.01 -10.67
CA TYR A 51 -3.82 -13.90 -10.73
C TYR A 51 -2.46 -14.34 -11.25
N ASP A 52 -1.79 -13.41 -11.95
CA ASP A 52 -0.45 -13.60 -12.53
C ASP A 52 0.61 -12.87 -11.71
N LEU A 53 0.22 -11.79 -11.03
CA LEU A 53 1.07 -10.90 -10.27
C LEU A 53 0.43 -10.51 -8.94
N PHE A 54 1.22 -10.55 -7.87
CA PHE A 54 0.82 -10.13 -6.54
C PHE A 54 1.68 -8.94 -6.08
N PHE A 55 1.06 -7.82 -5.75
CA PHE A 55 1.69 -6.77 -4.96
C PHE A 55 1.35 -7.00 -3.50
N ILE A 56 2.35 -7.27 -2.67
CA ILE A 56 2.16 -7.64 -1.27
C ILE A 56 2.87 -6.62 -0.40
N ASP A 57 2.13 -5.98 0.52
CA ASP A 57 2.75 -5.09 1.49
C ASP A 57 3.66 -5.85 2.46
N LEU A 58 4.63 -5.13 3.03
CA LEU A 58 5.55 -5.69 4.01
C LEU A 58 5.02 -5.54 5.43
N TRP A 59 4.74 -4.31 5.84
CA TRP A 59 4.42 -3.98 7.22
C TRP A 59 2.96 -4.35 7.53
N GLY A 60 2.74 -5.13 8.59
CA GLY A 60 1.39 -5.62 8.92
C GLY A 60 0.95 -6.86 8.14
N VAL A 61 1.65 -7.23 7.05
CA VAL A 61 1.34 -8.37 6.19
C VAL A 61 2.42 -9.45 6.25
N ILE A 62 3.69 -9.07 6.07
CA ILE A 62 4.84 -9.99 6.11
C ILE A 62 5.52 -9.95 7.49
N HIS A 63 5.56 -8.78 8.12
CA HIS A 63 6.18 -8.58 9.44
C HIS A 63 5.52 -7.45 10.22
N ASN A 64 5.78 -7.39 11.54
CA ASN A 64 5.33 -6.31 12.43
C ASN A 64 6.46 -5.36 12.88
N GLY A 65 7.62 -5.44 12.23
CA GLY A 65 8.83 -4.69 12.57
C GLY A 65 9.70 -5.34 13.66
N ILE A 66 9.25 -6.45 14.24
CA ILE A 66 9.95 -7.24 15.27
C ILE A 66 10.19 -8.66 14.76
N GLU A 67 9.19 -9.27 14.17
CA GLU A 67 9.22 -10.64 13.67
C GLU A 67 8.54 -10.78 12.32
N ILE A 68 8.95 -11.80 11.57
CA ILE A 68 8.36 -12.19 10.29
C ILE A 68 7.25 -13.22 10.55
N TYR A 69 6.10 -13.06 9.88
CA TYR A 69 4.98 -13.98 10.01
C TYR A 69 5.22 -15.26 9.18
N LYS A 70 5.28 -16.41 9.85
CA LYS A 70 5.55 -17.71 9.21
C LYS A 70 4.53 -18.06 8.13
N SER A 71 3.23 -17.80 8.37
CA SER A 71 2.17 -18.04 7.40
C SER A 71 2.35 -17.23 6.12
N SER A 72 2.86 -16.01 6.22
CA SER A 72 3.12 -15.17 5.05
C SER A 72 4.29 -15.70 4.22
N ILE A 73 5.33 -16.23 4.85
CA ILE A 73 6.44 -16.89 4.14
C ILE A 73 5.95 -18.13 3.39
N GLU A 74 5.06 -18.93 4.02
CA GLU A 74 4.42 -20.06 3.35
C GLU A 74 3.69 -19.62 2.07
N VAL A 75 2.92 -18.53 2.13
CA VAL A 75 2.23 -17.96 0.96
C VAL A 75 3.20 -17.59 -0.15
N LEU A 76 4.31 -16.91 0.17
CA LEU A 76 5.32 -16.53 -0.84
C LEU A 76 5.94 -17.75 -1.52
N ASN A 77 6.21 -18.80 -0.75
CA ASN A 77 6.72 -20.07 -1.28
C ASN A 77 5.70 -20.75 -2.21
N GLU A 78 4.42 -20.76 -1.84
CA GLU A 78 3.37 -21.37 -2.66
C GLU A 78 3.13 -20.58 -3.96
N ILE A 79 3.13 -19.22 -3.92
CA ILE A 79 3.07 -18.37 -5.13
C ILE A 79 4.24 -18.72 -6.06
N THR A 80 5.45 -18.86 -5.52
CA THR A 80 6.64 -19.24 -6.30
C THR A 80 6.50 -20.64 -6.94
N LYS A 81 5.99 -21.63 -6.20
CA LYS A 81 5.72 -22.98 -6.73
C LYS A 81 4.72 -22.99 -7.88
N LEU A 82 3.75 -22.06 -7.87
CA LEU A 82 2.80 -21.87 -8.95
C LEU A 82 3.40 -21.12 -10.16
N ASN A 83 4.70 -20.79 -10.15
CA ASN A 83 5.38 -19.97 -11.16
C ASN A 83 4.73 -18.60 -11.38
N LYS A 84 4.16 -18.03 -10.33
CA LYS A 84 3.56 -16.69 -10.35
C LYS A 84 4.53 -15.67 -9.75
N GLU A 85 4.40 -14.42 -10.19
CA GLU A 85 5.27 -13.32 -9.74
C GLU A 85 4.65 -12.60 -8.53
N TYR A 86 5.49 -12.21 -7.59
CA TYR A 86 5.12 -11.25 -6.55
C TYR A 86 6.21 -10.18 -6.38
N ILE A 87 5.75 -9.00 -5.97
CA ILE A 87 6.59 -7.88 -5.56
C ILE A 87 6.20 -7.51 -4.12
N LEU A 88 7.19 -7.41 -3.25
CA LEU A 88 7.01 -6.89 -1.90
C LEU A 88 7.04 -5.36 -1.96
N LEU A 89 5.86 -4.75 -2.09
CA LEU A 89 5.69 -3.32 -2.35
C LEU A 89 5.42 -2.56 -1.05
N THR A 90 6.37 -1.71 -0.63
CA THR A 90 6.30 -1.00 0.65
C THR A 90 6.43 0.51 0.52
N ASN A 91 5.76 1.26 1.39
CA ASN A 91 5.90 2.71 1.52
C ASN A 91 7.11 3.15 2.37
N ALA A 92 8.07 2.25 2.61
CA ALA A 92 9.31 2.61 3.31
C ALA A 92 10.09 3.69 2.56
N PRO A 93 10.44 4.82 3.20
CA PRO A 93 11.07 5.98 2.56
C PRO A 93 12.58 5.78 2.29
N ARG A 94 13.05 4.57 2.16
CA ARG A 94 14.45 4.19 2.02
C ARG A 94 14.67 3.40 0.73
N PRO A 95 15.87 3.46 0.12
CA PRO A 95 16.21 2.61 -1.02
C PRO A 95 16.00 1.12 -0.75
N ASN A 96 15.73 0.36 -1.80
CA ASN A 96 15.49 -1.10 -1.71
C ASN A 96 16.55 -1.82 -0.88
N VAL A 97 17.84 -1.50 -1.08
CA VAL A 97 18.97 -2.15 -0.39
C VAL A 97 18.88 -2.01 1.14
N ASN A 98 18.39 -0.88 1.64
CA ASN A 98 18.26 -0.66 3.09
C ASN A 98 17.13 -1.51 3.69
N VAL A 99 16.00 -1.62 3.00
CA VAL A 99 14.86 -2.43 3.46
C VAL A 99 15.18 -3.91 3.33
N ARG A 100 15.80 -4.34 2.23
CA ARG A 100 16.28 -5.73 2.06
C ARG A 100 17.18 -6.14 3.22
N SER A 101 18.22 -5.35 3.51
CA SER A 101 19.12 -5.62 4.63
C SER A 101 18.41 -5.68 5.99
N PHE A 102 17.37 -4.87 6.19
CA PHE A 102 16.58 -4.87 7.42
C PHE A 102 15.79 -6.18 7.59
N ILE A 103 15.06 -6.62 6.56
CA ILE A 103 14.26 -7.85 6.64
C ILE A 103 15.12 -9.11 6.64
N GLU A 104 16.30 -9.09 5.98
CA GLU A 104 17.27 -10.19 6.04
C GLU A 104 17.84 -10.37 7.46
N LYS A 105 18.10 -9.28 8.20
CA LYS A 105 18.47 -9.34 9.61
C LYS A 105 17.37 -9.92 10.50
N MET A 106 16.11 -9.81 10.09
CA MET A 106 14.97 -10.45 10.75
C MET A 106 14.83 -11.94 10.36
N GLY A 107 15.67 -12.47 9.47
CA GLY A 107 15.66 -13.86 9.03
C GLY A 107 14.98 -14.11 7.68
N MET A 108 14.69 -13.03 6.89
CA MET A 108 14.16 -13.21 5.54
C MET A 108 15.23 -13.78 4.60
N ASP A 109 14.82 -14.73 3.77
CA ASP A 109 15.66 -15.27 2.70
C ASP A 109 16.02 -14.16 1.67
N LYS A 110 17.26 -14.24 1.13
CA LYS A 110 17.75 -13.24 0.16
C LYS A 110 17.00 -13.27 -1.17
N GLU A 111 16.52 -14.40 -1.62
CA GLU A 111 15.74 -14.50 -2.85
C GLU A 111 14.41 -13.76 -2.66
N VAL A 112 13.74 -13.98 -1.52
CA VAL A 112 12.50 -13.28 -1.16
C VAL A 112 12.75 -11.78 -0.99
N SER A 113 13.79 -11.37 -0.25
CA SER A 113 14.13 -9.96 -0.03
C SER A 113 14.44 -9.23 -1.34
N SER A 114 14.99 -9.92 -2.35
CA SER A 114 15.28 -9.36 -3.67
C SER A 114 14.05 -8.81 -4.39
N LYS A 115 12.85 -9.29 -4.03
CA LYS A 115 11.56 -8.85 -4.58
C LYS A 115 11.01 -7.55 -3.96
N VAL A 116 11.74 -6.95 -3.01
CA VAL A 116 11.33 -5.69 -2.38
C VAL A 116 11.48 -4.52 -3.33
N TYR A 117 10.41 -3.73 -3.44
CA TYR A 117 10.39 -2.42 -4.08
C TYR A 117 9.80 -1.38 -3.13
N THR A 118 10.48 -0.26 -2.94
CA THR A 118 10.15 0.75 -1.93
C THR A 118 9.68 2.06 -2.55
N SER A 119 8.89 2.82 -1.81
CA SER A 119 8.57 4.21 -2.18
C SER A 119 9.81 5.11 -2.22
N GLY A 120 10.80 4.82 -1.37
CA GLY A 120 12.09 5.51 -1.40
C GLY A 120 12.84 5.27 -2.70
N GLU A 121 12.87 4.05 -3.23
CA GLU A 121 13.45 3.76 -4.56
C GLU A 121 12.71 4.49 -5.66
N ALA A 122 11.37 4.46 -5.65
CA ALA A 122 10.54 5.18 -6.62
C ALA A 122 10.78 6.69 -6.61
N ALA A 123 11.06 7.26 -5.42
CA ALA A 123 11.38 8.68 -5.27
C ALA A 123 12.82 9.00 -5.71
N LEU A 124 13.76 8.07 -5.52
CA LEU A 124 15.18 8.31 -5.76
C LEU A 124 15.47 8.71 -7.20
N ASP A 125 14.91 7.99 -8.18
CA ASP A 125 15.06 8.31 -9.60
C ASP A 125 14.54 9.72 -9.92
N TYR A 126 13.41 10.08 -9.35
CA TYR A 126 12.84 11.42 -9.52
C TYR A 126 13.70 12.51 -8.88
N LEU A 127 14.21 12.26 -7.67
CA LEU A 127 15.09 13.19 -6.95
C LEU A 127 16.38 13.41 -7.72
N ILE A 128 17.02 12.35 -8.21
CA ILE A 128 18.26 12.42 -9.00
C ILE A 128 18.02 13.19 -10.31
N THR A 129 16.90 12.94 -10.97
CA THR A 129 16.62 13.57 -12.28
C THR A 129 16.26 15.04 -12.17
N ASN A 130 15.49 15.44 -11.11
CA ASN A 130 14.87 16.76 -11.06
C ASN A 130 15.45 17.68 -9.98
N PHE A 131 16.11 17.12 -8.96
CA PHE A 131 16.49 17.82 -7.75
C PHE A 131 17.93 17.60 -7.28
N LYS A 132 18.75 16.80 -7.98
CA LYS A 132 20.10 16.40 -7.54
C LYS A 132 20.99 17.59 -7.18
N GLU A 133 20.92 18.66 -7.99
CA GLU A 133 21.74 19.87 -7.79
C GLU A 133 21.07 20.95 -6.92
N LYS A 134 19.85 20.68 -6.41
CA LYS A 134 19.06 21.66 -5.65
C LYS A 134 19.28 21.48 -4.15
N LYS A 135 19.34 22.58 -3.44
CA LYS A 135 19.41 22.61 -1.97
C LYS A 135 18.09 22.13 -1.37
N PHE A 136 18.16 21.23 -0.38
CA PHE A 136 16.95 20.70 0.27
C PHE A 136 17.05 20.73 1.79
N PHE A 137 15.88 20.91 2.41
CA PHE A 137 15.68 20.71 3.83
C PHE A 137 15.05 19.35 4.08
N HIS A 138 15.72 18.49 4.85
CA HIS A 138 15.24 17.16 5.15
C HIS A 138 14.33 17.17 6.39
N ILE A 139 13.09 16.71 6.22
CA ILE A 139 12.14 16.46 7.29
C ILE A 139 12.05 14.94 7.45
N GLY A 140 12.64 14.45 8.56
CA GLY A 140 12.68 13.01 8.83
C GLY A 140 13.81 12.63 9.79
N PRO A 141 13.83 11.35 10.19
CA PRO A 141 14.83 10.85 11.10
C PRO A 141 16.19 10.63 10.40
N PRO A 142 17.32 10.71 11.13
CA PRO A 142 18.65 10.48 10.57
C PRO A 142 18.82 9.11 9.90
N ARG A 143 18.09 8.09 10.34
CA ARG A 143 18.14 6.73 9.77
C ARG A 143 17.72 6.63 8.29
N ASP A 144 17.05 7.65 7.74
CA ASP A 144 16.64 7.69 6.35
C ASP A 144 17.69 8.30 5.41
N PHE A 145 18.88 8.61 5.93
CA PHE A 145 20.02 9.16 5.21
C PHE A 145 20.35 8.41 3.90
N GLY A 146 20.18 7.10 3.87
CA GLY A 146 20.46 6.29 2.69
C GLY A 146 19.75 6.76 1.42
N LEU A 147 18.58 7.45 1.55
CA LEU A 147 17.83 7.96 0.42
C LEU A 147 18.57 9.06 -0.36
N PHE A 148 19.28 9.95 0.35
CA PHE A 148 19.91 11.13 -0.25
C PHE A 148 21.45 11.14 -0.13
N LYS A 149 22.05 10.00 0.20
CA LYS A 149 23.49 9.86 0.37
C LYS A 149 24.30 10.36 -0.84
N THR A 150 23.78 10.14 -2.05
CA THR A 150 24.47 10.51 -3.31
C THR A 150 24.43 12.01 -3.63
N PHE A 151 23.60 12.78 -2.91
CA PHE A 151 23.47 14.24 -3.04
C PHE A 151 23.34 14.92 -1.68
N GLU A 152 23.99 14.34 -0.65
CA GLU A 152 23.96 14.86 0.73
C GLU A 152 24.56 16.25 0.89
N ASP A 153 25.51 16.63 0.03
CA ASP A 153 26.15 17.95 0.05
C ASP A 153 25.15 19.10 -0.18
N ASN A 154 24.01 18.80 -0.80
CA ASN A 154 22.93 19.77 -1.02
C ASN A 154 21.94 19.87 0.15
N LYS A 155 22.12 19.02 1.19
CA LYS A 155 21.31 19.11 2.41
C LYS A 155 21.73 20.31 3.23
N ILE A 156 20.76 21.15 3.56
CA ILE A 156 20.98 22.36 4.35
C ILE A 156 20.26 22.31 5.71
N LYS A 157 20.71 23.17 6.64
CA LYS A 157 20.14 23.26 7.99
C LYS A 157 19.05 24.31 8.10
N ASP A 158 19.11 25.38 7.30
CA ASP A 158 18.12 26.44 7.30
C ASP A 158 17.05 26.20 6.23
N ILE A 159 15.81 25.96 6.66
CA ILE A 159 14.68 25.74 5.76
C ILE A 159 14.42 26.94 4.82
N ASN A 160 14.81 28.16 5.22
CA ASN A 160 14.62 29.34 4.36
C ASN A 160 15.44 29.24 3.07
N GLU A 161 16.66 28.69 3.13
CA GLU A 161 17.57 28.53 2.00
C GLU A 161 17.22 27.34 1.08
N ALA A 162 16.29 26.47 1.49
CA ALA A 162 15.93 25.29 0.72
C ALA A 162 15.15 25.68 -0.55
N GLU A 163 15.46 25.00 -1.65
CA GLU A 163 14.69 25.08 -2.90
C GLU A 163 13.49 24.09 -2.88
N TYR A 164 13.61 23.00 -2.12
CA TYR A 164 12.53 22.05 -1.90
C TYR A 164 12.63 21.40 -0.51
N LEU A 165 11.55 20.73 -0.10
CA LEU A 165 11.45 19.97 1.14
C LEU A 165 11.46 18.48 0.83
N LEU A 166 12.36 17.70 1.46
CA LEU A 166 12.38 16.24 1.35
C LEU A 166 11.82 15.65 2.65
N CYS A 167 10.61 15.10 2.59
CA CYS A 167 9.94 14.50 3.74
C CYS A 167 9.97 12.98 3.67
N THR A 168 10.72 12.36 4.60
CA THR A 168 10.83 10.90 4.76
C THR A 168 10.13 10.39 6.01
N GLY A 169 9.79 11.28 6.95
CA GLY A 169 9.19 10.95 8.23
C GLY A 169 9.09 12.17 9.13
N LEU A 170 8.93 11.91 10.43
CA LEU A 170 8.99 12.92 11.47
C LEU A 170 10.40 12.98 12.06
N PHE A 171 10.77 14.10 12.65
CA PHE A 171 11.99 14.16 13.46
C PHE A 171 11.86 13.27 14.70
N ASP A 172 12.92 12.60 15.11
CA ASP A 172 12.88 11.68 16.26
C ASP A 172 12.44 12.36 17.58
N ASN A 173 12.78 13.64 17.76
CA ASN A 173 12.41 14.44 18.92
C ASN A 173 11.04 15.15 18.79
N GLN A 174 10.36 15.06 17.63
CA GLN A 174 9.09 15.71 17.31
C GLN A 174 8.10 14.74 16.67
N ASN A 175 8.15 13.47 17.05
CA ASN A 175 7.39 12.38 16.39
C ASN A 175 5.94 12.25 16.86
N LYS A 176 5.47 13.07 17.80
CA LYS A 176 4.12 12.96 18.41
C LYS A 176 3.21 14.15 18.14
N GLU A 177 3.74 15.29 17.67
CA GLU A 177 2.98 16.52 17.56
C GLU A 177 3.02 17.10 16.14
N LEU A 178 1.94 16.92 15.39
CA LEU A 178 1.80 17.53 14.06
C LEU A 178 1.72 19.05 14.09
N SER A 179 1.32 19.65 15.22
CA SER A 179 1.31 21.12 15.42
C SER A 179 2.68 21.75 15.28
N PHE A 180 3.75 21.03 15.61
CA PHE A 180 5.13 21.46 15.37
C PHE A 180 5.38 21.69 13.87
N TYR A 181 4.93 20.74 13.02
CA TYR A 181 5.13 20.82 11.57
C TYR A 181 4.27 21.89 10.93
N ASN A 182 3.07 22.17 11.47
CA ASN A 182 2.27 23.30 11.02
C ASN A 182 3.04 24.63 11.19
N LYS A 183 3.62 24.85 12.38
CA LYS A 183 4.43 26.07 12.65
C LYS A 183 5.68 26.15 11.78
N LEU A 184 6.36 24.99 11.58
CA LEU A 184 7.58 24.93 10.76
C LEU A 184 7.30 25.24 9.29
N LEU A 185 6.17 24.79 8.75
CA LEU A 185 5.91 24.75 7.31
C LEU A 185 5.10 25.92 6.78
N VAL A 186 4.33 26.62 7.61
CA VAL A 186 3.40 27.67 7.19
C VAL A 186 4.04 28.79 6.37
N ALA A 187 5.30 29.16 6.65
CA ALA A 187 6.02 30.17 5.89
C ALA A 187 6.65 29.66 4.58
N HIS A 188 6.58 28.33 4.32
CA HIS A 188 7.32 27.67 3.25
C HIS A 188 6.42 27.02 2.19
N ILE A 189 5.12 27.34 2.16
CA ILE A 189 4.11 26.73 1.27
C ILE A 189 4.38 26.93 -0.23
N LYS A 190 5.25 27.89 -0.60
CA LYS A 190 5.67 28.12 -2.00
C LYS A 190 6.69 27.07 -2.48
N LYS A 191 7.32 26.31 -1.58
CA LYS A 191 8.26 25.24 -1.91
C LYS A 191 7.49 23.99 -2.28
N ILE A 192 8.11 23.09 -3.07
CA ILE A 192 7.56 21.75 -3.32
C ILE A 192 8.05 20.83 -2.22
N MET A 193 7.16 20.03 -1.65
CA MET A 193 7.52 18.93 -0.77
C MET A 193 7.53 17.62 -1.55
N VAL A 194 8.63 16.88 -1.50
CA VAL A 194 8.72 15.49 -1.98
C VAL A 194 8.50 14.58 -0.79
N CYS A 195 7.35 13.88 -0.76
CA CYS A 195 6.99 12.92 0.28
C CYS A 195 7.27 11.50 -0.19
N THR A 196 8.15 10.81 0.51
CA THR A 196 8.62 9.47 0.13
C THR A 196 7.99 8.33 0.93
N ASN A 197 6.99 8.64 1.75
CA ASN A 197 6.14 7.68 2.46
C ASN A 197 4.74 8.27 2.64
N PRO A 198 3.77 7.92 1.79
CA PRO A 198 2.40 8.45 1.86
C PRO A 198 1.58 7.93 3.05
N ASP A 199 2.03 6.91 3.78
CA ASP A 199 1.30 6.43 4.95
C ASP A 199 1.14 7.54 5.99
N LEU A 200 -0.03 7.61 6.61
CA LEU A 200 -0.29 8.56 7.68
C LEU A 200 0.27 8.06 9.01
N ILE A 201 0.10 6.77 9.27
CA ILE A 201 0.49 6.10 10.52
C ILE A 201 1.04 4.70 10.24
N VAL A 202 1.82 4.20 11.18
CA VAL A 202 2.32 2.81 11.21
C VAL A 202 2.27 2.27 12.64
N ASP A 203 2.01 0.98 12.80
CA ASP A 203 2.11 0.29 14.08
C ASP A 203 3.46 -0.45 14.17
N ARG A 204 4.32 -0.03 15.09
CA ARG A 204 5.57 -0.71 15.45
C ARG A 204 5.35 -1.53 16.72
N GLY A 205 5.04 -2.80 16.55
CA GLY A 205 4.59 -3.63 17.66
C GLY A 205 3.29 -3.06 18.27
N LYS A 206 3.35 -2.55 19.49
CA LYS A 206 2.20 -1.94 20.19
C LYS A 206 2.15 -0.40 20.11
N ILE A 207 3.15 0.22 19.49
CA ILE A 207 3.26 1.68 19.43
C ILE A 207 2.82 2.15 18.05
N ARG A 208 1.85 3.07 18.01
CA ARG A 208 1.40 3.77 16.81
C ARG A 208 2.21 5.04 16.62
N GLU A 209 2.78 5.22 15.43
CA GLU A 209 3.62 6.36 15.07
C GLU A 209 3.07 7.04 13.82
N TYR A 210 3.25 8.38 13.74
CA TYR A 210 3.00 9.11 12.50
C TYR A 210 4.10 8.84 11.47
N CYS A 211 3.69 8.88 10.17
CA CYS A 211 4.58 8.77 9.02
C CYS A 211 4.68 10.10 8.25
N ALA A 212 5.53 10.15 7.24
CA ALA A 212 5.74 11.34 6.41
C ALA A 212 4.45 11.86 5.77
N GLY A 213 3.52 10.97 5.40
CA GLY A 213 2.21 11.34 4.88
C GLY A 213 1.40 12.25 5.82
N SER A 214 1.52 12.07 7.14
CA SER A 214 0.88 12.99 8.09
C SER A 214 1.47 14.39 8.05
N VAL A 215 2.79 14.54 7.88
CA VAL A 215 3.45 15.83 7.71
C VAL A 215 3.09 16.47 6.37
N ALA A 216 3.06 15.65 5.31
CA ALA A 216 2.68 16.08 3.97
C ALA A 216 1.23 16.59 3.94
N LYS A 217 0.31 15.91 4.64
CA LYS A 217 -1.08 16.35 4.77
C LYS A 217 -1.20 17.70 5.48
N VAL A 218 -0.45 17.91 6.57
CA VAL A 218 -0.38 19.22 7.23
C VAL A 218 0.09 20.30 6.24
N PHE A 219 1.08 19.98 5.39
CA PHE A 219 1.60 20.94 4.41
C PHE A 219 0.56 21.26 3.31
N GLU A 220 -0.21 20.28 2.84
CA GLU A 220 -1.32 20.50 1.89
C GLU A 220 -2.45 21.34 2.50
N GLU A 221 -2.81 21.07 3.76
CA GLU A 221 -3.83 21.85 4.49
C GLU A 221 -3.42 23.32 4.66
N LEU A 222 -2.12 23.62 4.68
CA LEU A 222 -1.57 24.98 4.66
C LEU A 222 -1.57 25.62 3.25
N GLY A 223 -1.89 24.85 2.20
CA GLY A 223 -1.86 25.29 0.80
C GLY A 223 -0.56 24.97 0.07
N GLY A 224 0.32 24.15 0.64
CA GLY A 224 1.55 23.68 0.02
C GLY A 224 1.31 22.60 -1.04
N LYS A 225 2.25 22.44 -1.98
CA LYS A 225 2.23 21.40 -3.01
C LYS A 225 3.10 20.23 -2.62
N VAL A 226 2.55 18.99 -2.69
CA VAL A 226 3.26 17.74 -2.39
C VAL A 226 3.35 16.86 -3.64
N GLU A 227 4.55 16.32 -3.89
CA GLU A 227 4.80 15.23 -4.83
C GLU A 227 4.97 13.94 -4.04
N TYR A 228 4.01 13.02 -4.18
CA TYR A 228 3.99 11.76 -3.43
C TYR A 228 4.63 10.61 -4.20
N PHE A 229 5.38 9.77 -3.48
CA PHE A 229 5.95 8.51 -3.97
C PHE A 229 5.52 7.36 -3.07
N GLY A 230 5.02 6.30 -3.69
CA GLY A 230 4.50 5.12 -2.97
C GLY A 230 3.03 4.86 -3.25
N LYS A 231 2.46 3.86 -2.60
CA LYS A 231 1.02 3.56 -2.62
C LYS A 231 0.25 4.69 -1.94
N PRO A 232 -0.91 5.13 -2.45
CA PRO A 232 -1.74 4.52 -3.50
C PRO A 232 -1.41 4.98 -4.92
N TYR A 233 -0.37 5.77 -5.14
CA TYR A 233 -0.11 6.42 -6.42
C TYR A 233 0.35 5.45 -7.51
N PRO A 234 -0.19 5.54 -8.76
CA PRO A 234 0.05 4.59 -9.84
C PRO A 234 1.52 4.37 -10.20
N LYS A 235 2.33 5.40 -10.07
CA LYS A 235 3.72 5.42 -10.49
C LYS A 235 4.55 4.31 -9.85
N VAL A 236 4.35 4.04 -8.55
CA VAL A 236 5.12 3.01 -7.82
C VAL A 236 4.89 1.60 -8.37
N TYR A 237 3.67 1.28 -8.80
CA TYR A 237 3.34 -0.03 -9.37
C TYR A 237 4.03 -0.24 -10.73
N ASN A 238 3.99 0.78 -11.59
CA ASN A 238 4.60 0.73 -12.92
C ASN A 238 6.13 0.71 -12.88
N GLN A 239 6.74 1.32 -11.86
CA GLN A 239 8.19 1.29 -11.66
C GLN A 239 8.66 -0.04 -11.05
N ALA A 240 7.83 -0.70 -10.23
CA ALA A 240 8.20 -1.93 -9.55
C ALA A 240 8.34 -3.12 -10.50
N THR A 241 7.50 -3.22 -11.53
CA THR A 241 7.55 -4.28 -12.55
C THR A 241 6.71 -3.93 -13.78
N LYS A 242 6.92 -4.68 -14.88
CA LYS A 242 6.08 -4.59 -16.08
C LYS A 242 4.75 -5.31 -15.85
N ILE A 243 3.64 -4.60 -15.92
CA ILE A 243 2.31 -5.15 -15.60
C ILE A 243 1.66 -5.83 -16.82
N ASN A 244 1.69 -5.25 -18.01
CA ASN A 244 1.36 -5.84 -19.34
C ASN A 244 0.17 -6.83 -19.33
N ASN A 245 -1.05 -6.37 -19.23
CA ASN A 245 -2.28 -7.21 -19.30
C ASN A 245 -2.38 -8.35 -18.27
N ARG A 246 -1.54 -8.36 -17.24
CA ARG A 246 -1.58 -9.36 -16.16
C ARG A 246 -2.75 -9.11 -15.22
N LYS A 247 -3.35 -10.18 -14.72
CA LYS A 247 -4.32 -10.12 -13.62
C LYS A 247 -3.58 -9.92 -12.31
N VAL A 248 -3.87 -8.81 -11.63
CA VAL A 248 -3.15 -8.35 -10.44
C VAL A 248 -4.00 -8.47 -9.20
N LEU A 249 -3.42 -8.97 -8.11
CA LEU A 249 -3.97 -8.90 -6.76
C LEU A 249 -3.03 -8.08 -5.87
N CYS A 250 -3.57 -7.02 -5.27
CA CYS A 250 -2.86 -6.25 -4.23
C CYS A 250 -3.28 -6.76 -2.84
N ILE A 251 -2.30 -7.05 -2.00
CA ILE A 251 -2.49 -7.57 -0.63
C ILE A 251 -1.87 -6.59 0.35
N GLY A 252 -2.67 -6.07 1.26
CA GLY A 252 -2.21 -5.10 2.24
C GLY A 252 -3.14 -4.94 3.42
N ASP A 253 -2.71 -4.20 4.43
CA ASP A 253 -3.50 -3.97 5.64
C ASP A 253 -4.06 -2.54 5.73
N ASN A 254 -3.68 -1.65 4.80
CA ASN A 254 -4.02 -0.24 4.86
C ASN A 254 -5.02 0.16 3.77
N LEU A 255 -6.22 0.59 4.19
CA LEU A 255 -7.30 1.03 3.30
C LEU A 255 -6.91 2.26 2.48
N ASN A 256 -6.10 3.18 3.04
CA ASN A 256 -5.70 4.41 2.37
C ASN A 256 -4.61 4.22 1.30
N THR A 257 -3.78 3.20 1.41
CA THR A 257 -2.62 3.01 0.54
C THR A 257 -2.72 1.73 -0.28
N ASP A 258 -2.81 0.56 0.34
CA ASP A 258 -2.86 -0.72 -0.38
C ASP A 258 -4.16 -0.88 -1.17
N ILE A 259 -5.29 -0.75 -0.48
CA ILE A 259 -6.60 -1.00 -1.06
C ILE A 259 -6.97 0.12 -2.04
N ARG A 260 -6.81 1.38 -1.63
CA ARG A 260 -7.03 2.53 -2.51
C ARG A 260 -6.12 2.48 -3.73
N GLY A 261 -4.86 2.06 -3.56
CA GLY A 261 -3.91 1.89 -4.66
C GLY A 261 -4.35 0.81 -5.66
N ALA A 262 -4.86 -0.33 -5.17
CA ALA A 262 -5.47 -1.34 -6.02
C ALA A 262 -6.65 -0.77 -6.80
N ASN A 263 -7.55 -0.04 -6.13
CA ASN A 263 -8.73 0.56 -6.74
C ASN A 263 -8.36 1.57 -7.83
N PHE A 264 -7.37 2.43 -7.60
CA PHE A 264 -6.90 3.40 -8.61
C PHE A 264 -6.35 2.77 -9.87
N GLN A 265 -5.83 1.52 -9.77
CA GLN A 265 -5.32 0.74 -10.89
C GLN A 265 -6.37 -0.21 -11.50
N ASN A 266 -7.59 -0.28 -10.95
CA ASN A 266 -8.58 -1.31 -11.26
C ASN A 266 -8.07 -2.73 -11.02
N TYR A 267 -7.22 -2.94 -9.98
CA TYR A 267 -6.77 -4.24 -9.53
C TYR A 267 -7.67 -4.77 -8.42
N ASN A 268 -7.71 -6.09 -8.28
CA ASN A 268 -8.36 -6.69 -7.13
C ASN A 268 -7.51 -6.51 -5.87
N SER A 269 -8.20 -6.48 -4.72
CA SER A 269 -7.57 -6.25 -3.43
C SER A 269 -7.95 -7.32 -2.40
N LEU A 270 -6.97 -7.68 -1.56
CA LEU A 270 -7.12 -8.48 -0.36
C LEU A 270 -6.72 -7.64 0.85
N LEU A 271 -7.66 -7.32 1.73
CA LEU A 271 -7.40 -6.64 2.98
C LEU A 271 -7.00 -7.62 4.08
N ILE A 272 -5.87 -7.36 4.74
CA ILE A 272 -5.46 -8.06 5.97
C ILE A 272 -6.01 -7.31 7.19
N SER A 273 -7.06 -7.88 7.79
CA SER A 273 -7.87 -7.18 8.79
C SER A 273 -7.24 -7.06 10.17
N ASN A 274 -6.26 -7.89 10.52
CA ASN A 274 -5.51 -7.78 11.78
C ASN A 274 -4.35 -6.77 11.73
N GLY A 275 -4.25 -5.99 10.65
CA GLY A 275 -3.24 -4.94 10.47
C GLY A 275 -3.62 -3.60 11.11
N ILE A 276 -3.29 -2.49 10.41
CA ILE A 276 -3.41 -1.12 10.94
C ILE A 276 -4.85 -0.72 11.30
N HIS A 277 -5.86 -1.27 10.62
CA HIS A 277 -7.29 -0.97 10.83
C HIS A 277 -8.00 -1.96 11.79
N ARG A 278 -7.29 -2.87 12.46
CA ARG A 278 -7.88 -3.92 13.30
C ARG A 278 -8.88 -3.41 14.35
N GLU A 279 -8.61 -2.25 14.97
CA GLU A 279 -9.51 -1.69 15.99
C GLU A 279 -10.75 -1.05 15.35
N GLU A 280 -10.61 -0.39 14.22
CA GLU A 280 -11.76 0.15 13.48
C GLU A 280 -12.67 -0.95 12.97
N ILE A 281 -12.09 -2.06 12.46
CA ILE A 281 -12.84 -3.23 11.97
C ILE A 281 -13.63 -3.91 13.10
N LYS A 282 -13.06 -3.99 14.31
CA LYS A 282 -13.78 -4.55 15.48
C LYS A 282 -14.94 -3.68 15.95
N GLN A 283 -14.83 -2.37 15.83
CA GLN A 283 -15.78 -1.40 16.36
C GLN A 283 -16.90 -1.03 15.38
N ASN A 284 -16.74 -1.32 14.10
CA ASN A 284 -17.65 -0.89 13.04
C ASN A 284 -18.13 -2.08 12.21
N ASN A 285 -19.28 -1.90 11.55
CA ASN A 285 -19.62 -2.75 10.42
C ASN A 285 -18.58 -2.53 9.30
N ILE A 286 -18.02 -3.62 8.78
CA ILE A 286 -16.91 -3.56 7.82
C ILE A 286 -17.29 -2.86 6.52
N THR A 287 -18.53 -3.02 6.05
CA THR A 287 -19.05 -2.34 4.86
C THR A 287 -19.06 -0.83 5.06
N ASN A 288 -19.60 -0.36 6.20
CA ASN A 288 -19.60 1.08 6.52
C ASN A 288 -18.17 1.66 6.63
N LEU A 289 -17.22 0.81 7.02
CA LEU A 289 -15.81 1.21 7.05
C LEU A 289 -15.28 1.43 5.63
N PHE A 290 -15.57 0.50 4.70
CA PHE A 290 -15.14 0.63 3.30
C PHE A 290 -15.77 1.84 2.63
N ASP A 291 -17.06 2.12 2.90
CA ASP A 291 -17.74 3.32 2.40
C ASP A 291 -17.09 4.61 2.93
N ARG A 292 -16.72 4.65 4.23
CA ARG A 292 -16.03 5.81 4.84
C ARG A 292 -14.68 6.08 4.19
N TYR A 293 -13.96 5.02 3.82
CA TYR A 293 -12.66 5.12 3.14
C TYR A 293 -12.80 5.29 1.63
N ASP A 294 -14.03 5.21 1.08
CA ASP A 294 -14.31 5.24 -0.36
C ASP A 294 -13.41 4.23 -1.12
N VAL A 295 -13.51 2.95 -0.72
CA VAL A 295 -12.73 1.86 -1.30
C VAL A 295 -13.58 0.60 -1.51
N LYS A 296 -13.22 -0.15 -2.56
CA LYS A 296 -13.75 -1.49 -2.83
C LYS A 296 -12.73 -2.54 -2.39
N VAL A 297 -13.17 -3.50 -1.58
CA VAL A 297 -12.37 -4.63 -1.10
C VAL A 297 -12.94 -5.93 -1.70
N ASN A 298 -12.15 -6.64 -2.50
CA ASN A 298 -12.61 -7.90 -3.12
C ASN A 298 -12.52 -9.07 -2.14
N PHE A 299 -11.43 -9.12 -1.37
CA PHE A 299 -11.17 -10.22 -0.44
C PHE A 299 -10.76 -9.69 0.93
N LEU A 300 -11.09 -10.46 1.95
CA LEU A 300 -10.72 -10.21 3.33
C LEU A 300 -10.05 -11.44 3.93
N GLN A 301 -9.00 -11.23 4.69
CA GLN A 301 -8.35 -12.26 5.47
C GLN A 301 -7.84 -11.67 6.79
N SER A 302 -7.93 -12.41 7.88
CA SER A 302 -7.46 -11.92 9.19
C SER A 302 -5.94 -11.78 9.22
N GLN A 303 -5.24 -12.73 8.62
CA GLN A 303 -3.80 -12.77 8.45
C GLN A 303 -3.50 -13.46 7.11
N LEU A 304 -2.45 -13.04 6.43
CA LEU A 304 -2.07 -13.67 5.16
C LEU A 304 -1.70 -15.14 5.38
N LYS A 305 -2.45 -16.04 4.74
CA LYS A 305 -2.26 -17.48 4.78
C LYS A 305 -2.73 -18.16 3.48
N TRP A 306 -2.15 -19.30 3.22
CA TRP A 306 -2.42 -20.11 2.03
C TRP A 306 -3.69 -20.93 2.11
#